data_a770ea04b8165bd98a76c2f393a23f32
#
_entry.id   a770ea04b8165bd98a76c2f393a23f32
#
_cell.length_a   1.000
_cell.length_b   1.000
_cell.length_c   1.000
_cell.angle_alpha   90.00
_cell.angle_beta   90.00
_cell.angle_gamma   90.00
#
_symmetry.space_group_name_H-M   'P 1'
#
loop_
_entity.id
_entity.type
_entity.pdbx_description
1 polymer ?
#
loop_
_entity_poly.entity_id
_entity_poly.type
_entity_poly.pdbx_seq_one_letter_code
_entity_poly.pdbx_strand_id
1 'polypeptide(L)'
;MRNFTFELNGKEIKMRLNSSDCEKIEKTYNCTLLNYVQQGSVTSLVTLLQHMRMGAGENFTRNMAYSFYDELVDNGYTIEKILMEIIYETLVVSGVISEEDLNNIKNEREKIDNMSEEEKRKLVEERKNVHK
;
A
#
# COMPACT_ATOMS: atom_id res chain seq x y z
N MET A 1 -6.74 13.43 -15.59
CA MET A 1 -6.06 12.88 -14.42
C MET A 1 -6.09 11.36 -14.46
N ARG A 2 -4.97 10.74 -14.16
CA ARG A 2 -4.84 9.28 -14.26
C ARG A 2 -5.25 8.63 -12.94
N ASN A 3 -6.04 7.58 -13.02
CA ASN A 3 -6.39 6.72 -11.90
C ASN A 3 -5.80 5.32 -12.13
N PHE A 4 -5.43 4.65 -11.07
CA PHE A 4 -5.24 3.20 -11.12
C PHE A 4 -6.62 2.57 -11.06
N THR A 5 -6.90 1.62 -11.95
CA THR A 5 -8.20 0.95 -11.99
C THR A 5 -8.03 -0.56 -11.92
N PHE A 6 -8.95 -1.21 -11.23
CA PHE A 6 -9.03 -2.68 -11.21
C PHE A 6 -10.49 -3.09 -11.00
N GLU A 7 -10.77 -4.35 -11.26
CA GLU A 7 -12.12 -4.87 -11.13
C GLU A 7 -12.26 -5.68 -9.84
N LEU A 8 -13.37 -5.46 -9.12
CA LEU A 8 -13.69 -6.19 -7.90
C LEU A 8 -15.18 -6.49 -7.90
N ASN A 9 -15.55 -7.77 -7.88
CA ASN A 9 -16.94 -8.21 -7.89
C ASN A 9 -17.76 -7.59 -9.03
N GLY A 10 -17.17 -7.49 -10.23
CA GLY A 10 -17.81 -6.94 -11.41
C GLY A 10 -17.90 -5.42 -11.45
N LYS A 11 -17.29 -4.73 -10.50
CA LYS A 11 -17.26 -3.26 -10.44
C LYS A 11 -15.86 -2.75 -10.74
N GLU A 12 -15.78 -1.68 -11.53
CA GLU A 12 -14.52 -0.96 -11.75
C GLU A 12 -14.22 -0.08 -10.54
N ILE A 13 -13.08 -0.32 -9.92
CA ILE A 13 -12.58 0.45 -8.78
C ILE A 13 -11.53 1.43 -9.28
N LYS A 14 -11.66 2.69 -8.93
CA LYS A 14 -10.71 3.75 -9.29
C LYS A 14 -10.00 4.24 -8.04
N MET A 15 -8.68 4.35 -8.15
CA MET A 15 -7.81 4.74 -7.02
C MET A 15 -6.84 5.81 -7.49
N ARG A 16 -6.63 6.82 -6.65
CA ARG A 16 -5.66 7.88 -6.88
C ARG A 16 -5.30 8.54 -5.56
N LEU A 17 -4.03 8.83 -5.36
CA LEU A 17 -3.57 9.56 -4.18
C LEU A 17 -3.13 10.97 -4.59
N ASN A 18 -3.88 11.96 -4.16
CA ASN A 18 -3.57 13.36 -4.45
C ASN A 18 -2.57 13.92 -3.43
N SER A 19 -1.89 15.02 -3.79
CA SER A 19 -0.90 15.65 -2.90
C SER A 19 -1.50 16.09 -1.56
N SER A 20 -2.75 16.54 -1.55
CA SER A 20 -3.44 16.91 -0.31
C SER A 20 -3.66 15.71 0.61
N ASP A 21 -3.92 14.54 0.05
CA ASP A 21 -4.07 13.31 0.83
C ASP A 21 -2.72 12.87 1.39
N CYS A 22 -1.65 12.96 0.61
CA CYS A 22 -0.29 12.69 1.07
C CYS A 22 0.07 13.58 2.26
N GLU A 23 -0.19 14.87 2.15
CA GLU A 23 0.09 15.84 3.20
C GLU A 23 -0.69 15.54 4.48
N LYS A 24 -1.99 15.22 4.36
CA LYS A 24 -2.81 14.87 5.52
C LYS A 24 -2.28 13.65 6.25
N ILE A 25 -1.88 12.62 5.51
CA ILE A 25 -1.32 11.40 6.08
C ILE A 25 -0.01 11.71 6.80
N GLU A 26 0.89 12.45 6.15
CA GLU A 26 2.19 12.79 6.74
C GLU A 26 2.05 13.61 8.02
N LYS A 27 1.14 14.58 8.03
CA LYS A 27 0.90 15.40 9.22
C LYS A 27 0.21 14.63 10.35
N THR A 28 -0.75 13.79 10.01
CA THR A 28 -1.50 13.00 11.00
C THR A 28 -0.61 11.99 11.71
N TYR A 29 0.27 11.33 10.98
CA TYR A 29 1.08 10.23 11.51
C TYR A 29 2.54 10.60 11.73
N ASN A 30 2.91 11.84 11.45
CA ASN A 30 4.25 12.39 11.68
C ASN A 30 5.37 11.54 11.07
N CYS A 31 5.19 11.18 9.81
CA CYS A 31 6.19 10.41 9.04
C CYS A 31 6.03 10.72 7.55
N THR A 32 7.01 10.31 6.74
CA THR A 32 6.87 10.42 5.29
C THR A 32 5.82 9.44 4.79
N LEU A 33 5.22 9.76 3.65
CA LEU A 33 4.22 8.88 3.05
C LEU A 33 4.78 7.48 2.80
N LEU A 34 6.00 7.38 2.26
CA LEU A 34 6.61 6.07 1.96
C LEU A 34 6.86 5.26 3.23
N ASN A 35 7.28 5.91 4.33
CA ASN A 35 7.42 5.23 5.61
C ASN A 35 6.08 4.71 6.12
N TYR A 36 5.03 5.50 5.94
CA TYR A 36 3.67 5.09 6.32
C TYR A 36 3.21 3.87 5.53
N VAL A 37 3.42 3.89 4.21
CA VAL A 37 3.09 2.77 3.32
C VAL A 37 3.84 1.50 3.75
N GLN A 38 5.11 1.63 4.09
CA GLN A 38 5.96 0.50 4.47
C GLN A 38 5.57 -0.15 5.80
N GLN A 39 4.76 0.51 6.62
CA GLN A 39 4.26 -0.10 7.86
C GLN A 39 3.48 -1.39 7.60
N GLY A 40 2.74 -1.46 6.51
CA GLY A 40 2.03 -2.67 6.10
C GLY A 40 1.02 -3.20 7.11
N SER A 41 0.54 -2.33 8.01
CA SER A 41 -0.46 -2.70 9.00
C SER A 41 -1.87 -2.58 8.43
N VAL A 42 -2.84 -3.25 9.05
CA VAL A 42 -4.25 -3.10 8.66
C VAL A 42 -4.66 -1.63 8.74
N THR A 43 -4.27 -0.94 9.81
CA THR A 43 -4.60 0.48 10.01
C THR A 43 -4.06 1.34 8.87
N SER A 44 -2.79 1.16 8.50
CA SER A 44 -2.20 1.95 7.42
C SER A 44 -2.83 1.61 6.06
N LEU A 45 -3.10 0.34 5.79
CA LEU A 45 -3.74 -0.08 4.55
C LEU A 45 -5.16 0.51 4.41
N VAL A 46 -5.96 0.43 5.48
CA VAL A 46 -7.33 0.99 5.46
C VAL A 46 -7.31 2.50 5.24
N THR A 47 -6.37 3.20 5.90
CA THR A 47 -6.20 4.65 5.72
C THR A 47 -5.83 4.99 4.28
N LEU A 48 -4.86 4.27 3.71
CA LEU A 48 -4.42 4.49 2.33
C LEU A 48 -5.56 4.20 1.34
N LEU A 49 -6.27 3.10 1.52
CA LEU A 49 -7.41 2.75 0.66
C LEU A 49 -8.49 3.84 0.71
N GLN A 50 -8.79 4.37 1.90
CA GLN A 50 -9.76 5.45 2.06
C GLN A 50 -9.34 6.69 1.27
N HIS A 51 -8.11 7.16 1.46
CA HIS A 51 -7.61 8.35 0.77
C HIS A 51 -7.50 8.14 -0.73
N MET A 52 -7.14 6.94 -1.18
CA MET A 52 -7.03 6.63 -2.60
C MET A 52 -8.40 6.61 -3.31
N ARG A 53 -9.45 6.14 -2.62
CA ARG A 53 -10.81 6.21 -3.14
C ARG A 53 -11.30 7.66 -3.16
N MET A 54 -11.01 8.43 -2.13
CA MET A 54 -11.33 9.87 -2.07
C MET A 54 -10.60 10.64 -3.17
N GLY A 55 -9.33 10.33 -3.38
CA GLY A 55 -8.53 10.95 -4.44
C GLY A 55 -9.07 10.68 -5.84
N ALA A 56 -9.75 9.57 -6.06
CA ALA A 56 -10.41 9.25 -7.32
C ALA A 56 -11.78 9.91 -7.47
N GLY A 57 -12.21 10.71 -6.48
CA GLY A 57 -13.45 11.47 -6.53
C GLY A 57 -14.64 10.87 -5.80
N GLU A 58 -14.44 9.80 -5.03
CA GLU A 58 -15.53 9.19 -4.28
C GLU A 58 -15.65 9.77 -2.87
N ASN A 59 -16.88 9.88 -2.40
CA ASN A 59 -17.15 10.24 -1.02
C ASN A 59 -17.01 8.99 -0.14
N PHE A 60 -15.80 8.76 0.36
CA PHE A 60 -15.44 7.50 1.00
C PHE A 60 -15.16 7.71 2.49
N THR A 61 -16.03 7.16 3.34
CA THR A 61 -15.90 7.26 4.79
C THR A 61 -14.96 6.18 5.34
N ARG A 62 -14.55 6.33 6.60
CA ARG A 62 -13.73 5.32 7.28
C ARG A 62 -14.43 3.97 7.33
N ASN A 63 -15.73 3.95 7.62
CA ASN A 63 -16.52 2.71 7.66
C ASN A 63 -16.59 2.04 6.28
N MET A 64 -16.72 2.84 5.22
CA MET A 64 -16.68 2.31 3.85
C MET A 64 -15.31 1.71 3.54
N ALA A 65 -14.24 2.29 4.06
CA ALA A 65 -12.89 1.77 3.87
C ALA A 65 -12.70 0.42 4.58
N TYR A 66 -13.24 0.24 5.78
CA TYR A 66 -13.23 -1.06 6.45
C TYR A 66 -13.98 -2.11 5.63
N SER A 67 -15.17 -1.76 5.14
CA SER A 67 -15.97 -2.68 4.31
C SER A 67 -15.25 -3.05 3.02
N PHE A 68 -14.58 -2.08 2.40
CA PHE A 68 -13.78 -2.30 1.20
C PHE A 68 -12.59 -3.23 1.46
N TYR A 69 -11.90 -3.02 2.58
CA TYR A 69 -10.81 -3.89 3.00
C TYR A 69 -11.31 -5.33 3.18
N ASP A 70 -12.42 -5.51 3.89
CA ASP A 70 -13.01 -6.83 4.11
C ASP A 70 -13.43 -7.49 2.80
N GLU A 71 -13.97 -6.73 1.87
CA GLU A 71 -14.34 -7.22 0.54
C GLU A 71 -13.12 -7.70 -0.25
N LEU A 72 -12.00 -6.98 -0.15
CA LEU A 72 -10.74 -7.42 -0.77
C LEU A 72 -10.27 -8.75 -0.18
N VAL A 73 -10.30 -8.87 1.14
CA VAL A 73 -9.91 -10.12 1.82
C VAL A 73 -10.82 -11.27 1.40
N ASP A 74 -12.12 -11.03 1.32
CA ASP A 74 -13.09 -12.03 0.88
C ASP A 74 -12.85 -12.49 -0.57
N ASN A 75 -12.22 -11.64 -1.38
CA ASN A 75 -11.84 -11.96 -2.76
C ASN A 75 -10.42 -12.49 -2.90
N GLY A 76 -9.80 -12.92 -1.81
CA GLY A 76 -8.50 -13.57 -1.83
C GLY A 76 -7.29 -12.64 -1.71
N TYR A 77 -7.51 -11.36 -1.42
CA TYR A 77 -6.39 -10.44 -1.19
C TYR A 77 -5.82 -10.64 0.21
N THR A 78 -4.51 -10.77 0.27
CA THR A 78 -3.76 -10.72 1.53
C THR A 78 -3.25 -9.30 1.74
N ILE A 79 -2.70 -9.02 2.92
CA ILE A 79 -2.03 -7.72 3.20
C ILE A 79 -0.98 -7.45 2.13
N GLU A 80 -0.16 -8.46 1.80
CA GLU A 80 0.90 -8.34 0.79
C GLU A 80 0.33 -8.03 -0.60
N LYS A 81 -0.74 -8.70 -1.00
CA LYS A 81 -1.38 -8.45 -2.30
C LYS A 81 -1.99 -7.05 -2.38
N ILE A 82 -2.67 -6.60 -1.32
CA ILE A 82 -3.22 -5.25 -1.27
C ILE A 82 -2.09 -4.25 -1.43
N LEU A 83 -1.01 -4.43 -0.69
CA LEU A 83 0.15 -3.53 -0.74
C LEU A 83 0.76 -3.49 -2.14
N MET A 84 1.07 -4.66 -2.73
CA MET A 84 1.81 -4.74 -3.98
C MET A 84 0.95 -4.51 -5.22
N GLU A 85 -0.27 -5.02 -5.23
CA GLU A 85 -1.12 -4.97 -6.43
C GLU A 85 -2.06 -3.76 -6.47
N ILE A 86 -2.32 -3.11 -5.33
CA ILE A 86 -3.22 -1.96 -5.27
C ILE A 86 -2.47 -0.70 -4.82
N ILE A 87 -1.85 -0.73 -3.64
CA ILE A 87 -1.25 0.47 -3.03
C ILE A 87 -0.08 0.97 -3.89
N TYR A 88 0.93 0.14 -4.13
CA TYR A 88 2.10 0.56 -4.91
C TYR A 88 1.74 0.91 -6.35
N GLU A 89 0.83 0.18 -6.97
CA GLU A 89 0.37 0.50 -8.32
C GLU A 89 -0.32 1.87 -8.37
N THR A 90 -1.11 2.19 -7.35
CA THR A 90 -1.75 3.51 -7.24
C THR A 90 -0.71 4.61 -7.05
N LEU A 91 0.35 4.36 -6.25
CA LEU A 91 1.43 5.32 -6.04
C LEU A 91 2.15 5.64 -7.36
N VAL A 92 2.38 4.63 -8.21
CA VAL A 92 3.01 4.84 -9.52
C VAL A 92 2.12 5.72 -10.40
N VAL A 93 0.84 5.40 -10.52
CA VAL A 93 -0.10 6.17 -11.35
C VAL A 93 -0.25 7.59 -10.82
N SER A 94 -0.21 7.76 -9.50
CA SER A 94 -0.32 9.07 -8.84
C SER A 94 0.99 9.88 -8.90
N GLY A 95 2.08 9.31 -9.40
CA GLY A 95 3.37 9.99 -9.55
C GLY A 95 4.19 10.07 -8.27
N VAL A 96 3.85 9.29 -7.24
CA VAL A 96 4.58 9.29 -5.97
C VAL A 96 5.89 8.51 -6.07
N ILE A 97 5.87 7.41 -6.80
CA ILE A 97 7.06 6.61 -7.12
C ILE A 97 7.10 6.31 -8.61
N SER A 98 8.27 5.96 -9.13
CA SER A 98 8.43 5.56 -10.53
C SER A 98 8.16 4.06 -10.72
N GLU A 99 7.96 3.63 -11.97
CA GLU A 99 7.85 2.22 -12.30
C GLU A 99 9.15 1.47 -11.97
N GLU A 100 10.29 2.13 -12.14
CA GLU A 100 11.59 1.58 -11.77
C GLU A 100 11.68 1.30 -10.27
N ASP A 101 11.22 2.26 -9.44
CA ASP A 101 11.15 2.09 -7.98
C ASP A 101 10.28 0.89 -7.60
N LEU A 102 9.13 0.75 -8.26
CA LEU A 102 8.24 -0.39 -8.01
C LEU A 102 8.89 -1.71 -8.39
N ASN A 103 9.58 -1.77 -9.53
CA ASN A 103 10.28 -2.96 -9.95
C ASN A 103 11.37 -3.35 -8.97
N ASN A 104 12.10 -2.37 -8.42
CA ASN A 104 13.12 -2.61 -7.40
C ASN A 104 12.50 -3.18 -6.12
N ILE A 105 11.36 -2.65 -5.69
CA ILE A 105 10.63 -3.16 -4.53
C ILE A 105 10.18 -4.60 -4.76
N LYS A 106 9.63 -4.90 -5.94
CA LYS A 106 9.20 -6.26 -6.31
C LYS A 106 10.37 -7.23 -6.31
N ASN A 107 11.51 -6.82 -6.87
CA ASN A 107 12.72 -7.65 -6.92
C ASN A 107 13.26 -7.97 -5.53
N GLU A 108 13.29 -6.99 -4.63
CA GLU A 108 13.73 -7.22 -3.25
C GLU A 108 12.81 -8.16 -2.51
N ARG A 109 11.49 -8.03 -2.69
CA ARG A 109 10.51 -8.91 -2.06
C ARG A 109 10.62 -10.33 -2.59
N GLU A 110 10.86 -10.49 -3.90
CA GLU A 110 11.09 -11.80 -4.51
C GLU A 110 12.34 -12.47 -3.95
N LYS A 111 13.42 -11.71 -3.75
CA LYS A 111 14.64 -12.22 -3.11
C LYS A 111 14.36 -12.71 -1.69
N ILE A 112 13.60 -11.98 -0.91
CA ILE A 112 13.23 -12.36 0.45
C ILE A 112 12.39 -13.65 0.44
N ASP A 113 11.42 -13.75 -0.47
CA ASP A 113 10.57 -14.93 -0.59
C ASP A 113 11.34 -16.19 -0.97
N ASN A 114 12.44 -16.02 -1.72
CA ASN A 114 13.30 -17.12 -2.15
C ASN A 114 14.43 -17.44 -1.16
N MET A 115 14.55 -16.68 -0.07
CA MET A 115 15.53 -16.95 0.98
C MET A 115 15.14 -18.16 1.82
N SER A 116 16.16 -18.87 2.34
CA SER A 116 15.95 -19.91 3.34
C SER A 116 15.44 -19.28 4.65
N GLU A 117 14.81 -20.11 5.50
CA GLU A 117 14.36 -19.66 6.82
C GLU A 117 15.49 -19.10 7.68
N GLU A 118 16.68 -19.71 7.57
CA GLU A 118 17.87 -19.24 8.28
C GLU A 118 18.33 -17.87 7.78
N GLU A 119 18.34 -17.64 6.48
CA GLU A 119 18.69 -16.35 5.88
C GLU A 119 17.70 -15.25 6.28
N LYS A 120 16.41 -15.57 6.28
CA LYS A 120 15.36 -14.64 6.74
C LYS A 120 15.55 -14.27 8.20
N ARG A 121 15.92 -15.22 9.05
CA ARG A 121 16.19 -14.97 10.47
C ARG A 121 17.39 -14.04 10.66
N LYS A 122 18.48 -14.26 9.94
CA LYS A 122 19.65 -13.38 9.98
C LYS A 122 19.34 -11.96 9.56
N LEU A 123 18.52 -11.78 8.54
CA LEU A 123 18.10 -10.48 8.07
C LEU A 123 17.29 -9.72 9.15
N VAL A 124 16.40 -10.41 9.84
CA VAL A 124 15.61 -9.83 10.93
C VAL A 124 16.50 -9.43 12.10
N GLU A 125 17.47 -10.26 12.47
CA GLU A 125 18.42 -9.95 13.54
C GLU A 125 19.29 -8.75 13.21
N GLU A 126 19.79 -8.63 11.99
CA GLU A 126 20.55 -7.45 11.53
C GLU A 126 19.72 -6.18 11.64
N ARG A 127 18.45 -6.20 11.24
CA ARG A 127 17.55 -5.06 11.37
C ARG A 127 17.33 -4.66 12.82
N LYS A 128 17.19 -5.63 13.71
CA LYS A 128 17.04 -5.36 15.15
C LYS A 128 18.30 -4.72 15.72
N ASN A 129 19.47 -5.16 15.29
CA ASN A 129 20.74 -4.62 15.77
C ASN A 129 21.01 -3.18 15.28
N VAL A 130 20.52 -2.81 14.11
CA VAL A 130 20.64 -1.46 13.56
C VAL A 130 19.79 -0.45 14.32
N HIS A 131 18.72 -0.88 14.98
CA HIS A 131 17.78 -0.01 15.71
C HIS A 131 18.07 0.10 17.22
N LYS A 132 19.17 -0.47 17.66
CA LYS A 132 19.57 -0.34 19.07
C LYS A 132 20.37 0.96 19.28
#